data_a9acf4fcbdedcdcf0ee0edc1427f0fa9
#
_entry.id   a9acf4fcbdedcdcf0ee0edc1427f0fa9
#
_cell.length_a   1.000
_cell.length_b   1.000
_cell.length_c   1.000
_cell.angle_alpha   90.00
_cell.angle_beta   90.00
_cell.angle_gamma   90.00
#
_symmetry.space_group_name_H-M   'P 1'
#
loop_
_entity.id
_entity.type
_entity.pdbx_description
1 polymer ?
#
loop_
_entity_poly.entity_id
_entity_poly.type
_entity_poly.pdbx_seq_one_letter_code
_entity_poly.pdbx_strand_id
1 'polypeptide(L)'
;MNPNDNDDSRSVALYWDFENLHAGLMEAKYGEGAYAKQDNRFKVQEPLIDVQALVELGASFGPVAINRAYGNWQYFGRYRDALLQSAVELIQLFPPGASAKNGADIKLCLDATEDISRFAHIGTVIIVGGDSDFMPVAQKIKAAGRTLI
;
A
#
# COMPACT_ATOMS: atom_id res chain seq x y z
N MET A 1 30.90 -10.55 -12.87
CA MET A 1 29.75 -10.06 -12.12
C MET A 1 29.57 -10.90 -10.86
N ASN A 2 29.38 -10.25 -9.75
CA ASN A 2 29.08 -10.95 -8.50
C ASN A 2 27.65 -11.49 -8.55
N PRO A 3 27.41 -12.80 -8.32
CA PRO A 3 26.06 -13.34 -8.30
C PRO A 3 25.12 -12.63 -7.33
N ASN A 4 25.64 -12.05 -6.26
CA ASN A 4 24.84 -11.33 -5.26
C ASN A 4 24.26 -10.03 -5.79
N ASP A 5 24.83 -9.46 -6.84
CA ASP A 5 24.32 -8.21 -7.43
C ASP A 5 22.91 -8.38 -7.98
N ASN A 6 22.62 -9.56 -8.55
CA ASN A 6 21.29 -9.86 -9.07
C ASN A 6 20.27 -10.05 -7.94
N ASP A 7 20.70 -10.62 -6.82
CA ASP A 7 19.81 -10.82 -5.68
C ASP A 7 19.45 -9.51 -5.01
N ASP A 8 20.43 -8.59 -4.91
CA ASP A 8 20.21 -7.29 -4.32
C ASP A 8 19.19 -6.46 -5.10
N SER A 9 19.14 -6.63 -6.43
CA SER A 9 18.19 -5.90 -7.27
C SER A 9 16.78 -6.49 -7.26
N ARG A 10 16.53 -7.52 -6.44
CA ARG A 10 15.26 -8.23 -6.39
C ARG A 10 14.46 -8.00 -5.12
N SER A 11 14.87 -7.04 -4.31
CA SER A 11 14.09 -6.68 -3.13
C SER A 11 12.76 -6.07 -3.53
N VAL A 12 11.78 -6.23 -2.66
CA VAL A 12 10.40 -5.81 -2.89
C VAL A 12 10.09 -4.59 -2.05
N ALA A 13 9.43 -3.62 -2.66
CA ALA A 13 8.79 -2.51 -1.95
C ALA A 13 7.28 -2.68 -2.04
N LEU A 14 6.64 -2.71 -0.89
CA LEU A 14 5.21 -2.95 -0.76
C LEU A 14 4.55 -1.71 -0.17
N TYR A 15 3.60 -1.14 -0.91
CA TYR A 15 2.87 0.06 -0.52
C TYR A 15 1.38 -0.23 -0.50
N TRP A 16 0.73 0.08 0.62
CA TRP A 16 -0.69 -0.22 0.80
C TRP A 16 -1.49 1.09 0.86
N ASP A 17 -2.37 1.27 -0.10
CA ASP A 17 -3.44 2.25 0.03
C ASP A 17 -4.55 1.58 0.84
N PHE A 18 -4.38 1.59 2.16
CA PHE A 18 -5.14 0.74 3.07
C PHE A 18 -6.62 1.08 3.09
N GLU A 19 -6.93 2.37 3.13
CA GLU A 19 -8.32 2.81 3.16
C GLU A 19 -9.06 2.45 1.86
N ASN A 20 -8.40 2.65 0.71
CA ASN A 20 -9.00 2.31 -0.57
C ASN A 20 -9.20 0.80 -0.73
N LEU A 21 -8.23 0.01 -0.29
CA LEU A 21 -8.36 -1.44 -0.28
C LEU A 21 -9.53 -1.88 0.60
N HIS A 22 -9.62 -1.32 1.80
CA HIS A 22 -10.69 -1.64 2.74
C HIS A 22 -12.06 -1.24 2.19
N ALA A 23 -12.14 -0.06 1.59
CA ALA A 23 -13.38 0.43 0.99
C ALA A 23 -13.86 -0.51 -0.11
N GLY A 24 -12.96 -0.98 -0.96
CA GLY A 24 -13.29 -1.93 -2.01
C GLY A 24 -13.80 -3.27 -1.47
N LEU A 25 -13.18 -3.78 -0.43
CA LEU A 25 -13.61 -5.02 0.21
C LEU A 25 -14.96 -4.87 0.90
N MET A 26 -15.20 -3.73 1.52
CA MET A 26 -16.47 -3.43 2.18
C MET A 26 -17.61 -3.36 1.15
N GLU A 27 -17.35 -2.72 0.01
CA GLU A 27 -18.32 -2.67 -1.06
C GLU A 27 -18.61 -4.05 -1.67
N ALA A 28 -17.59 -4.90 -1.77
CA ALA A 28 -17.74 -6.26 -2.23
C ALA A 28 -18.60 -7.11 -1.28
N LYS A 29 -18.48 -6.86 0.03
CA LYS A 29 -19.22 -7.62 1.05
C LYS A 29 -20.64 -7.08 1.27
N TYR A 30 -20.82 -5.77 1.29
CA TYR A 30 -22.08 -5.13 1.70
C TYR A 30 -22.78 -4.35 0.60
N GLY A 31 -22.20 -4.27 -0.61
CA GLY A 31 -22.79 -3.58 -1.74
C GLY A 31 -22.13 -2.25 -2.07
N GLU A 32 -22.35 -1.79 -3.29
CA GLU A 32 -21.77 -0.57 -3.81
C GLU A 32 -22.16 0.64 -2.94
N GLY A 33 -21.17 1.45 -2.59
CA GLY A 33 -21.39 2.64 -1.78
C GLY A 33 -21.50 2.39 -0.28
N ALA A 34 -21.39 1.13 0.18
CA ALA A 34 -21.57 0.79 1.59
C ALA A 34 -20.56 1.52 2.50
N TYR A 35 -19.34 1.74 2.03
CA TYR A 35 -18.31 2.41 2.83
C TYR A 35 -18.68 3.86 3.13
N ALA A 36 -19.31 4.55 2.17
CA ALA A 36 -19.71 5.95 2.34
C ALA A 36 -21.09 6.09 3.00
N LYS A 37 -21.92 5.05 3.00
CA LYS A 37 -23.27 5.12 3.56
C LYS A 37 -23.23 5.27 5.08
N GLN A 38 -24.12 6.16 5.61
CA GLN A 38 -24.26 6.38 7.05
C GLN A 38 -22.92 6.69 7.74
N ASP A 39 -22.01 7.32 7.00
CA ASP A 39 -20.67 7.68 7.51
C ASP A 39 -19.86 6.49 8.02
N ASN A 40 -20.04 5.32 7.43
CA ASN A 40 -19.29 4.12 7.82
C ASN A 40 -17.77 4.34 7.78
N ARG A 41 -17.28 5.18 6.87
CA ARG A 41 -15.86 5.49 6.75
C ARG A 41 -15.28 6.21 7.97
N PHE A 42 -16.14 6.79 8.82
CA PHE A 42 -15.74 7.49 10.05
C PHE A 42 -15.98 6.66 11.30
N LYS A 43 -16.15 5.37 11.15
CA LYS A 43 -16.34 4.44 12.28
C LYS A 43 -15.18 3.46 12.32
N VAL A 44 -14.97 2.85 13.47
CA VAL A 44 -13.99 1.78 13.60
C VAL A 44 -14.36 0.65 12.64
N GLN A 45 -13.41 0.27 11.79
CA GLN A 45 -13.65 -0.71 10.73
C GLN A 45 -13.44 -2.14 11.21
N GLU A 46 -14.25 -3.06 10.70
CA GLU A 46 -14.03 -4.49 10.93
C GLU A 46 -12.86 -5.00 10.12
N PRO A 47 -12.16 -6.06 10.57
CA PRO A 47 -10.97 -6.54 9.89
C PRO A 47 -11.31 -7.43 8.69
N LEU A 48 -11.52 -6.81 7.52
CA LEU A 48 -11.81 -7.50 6.28
C LEU A 48 -10.55 -7.91 5.50
N ILE A 49 -9.43 -7.28 5.78
CA ILE A 49 -8.18 -7.49 5.05
C ILE A 49 -7.35 -8.57 5.74
N ASP A 50 -6.96 -9.60 4.97
CA ASP A 50 -6.02 -10.60 5.45
C ASP A 50 -4.60 -10.06 5.25
N VAL A 51 -4.08 -9.40 6.26
CA VAL A 51 -2.77 -8.75 6.22
C VAL A 51 -1.67 -9.77 5.96
N GLN A 52 -1.70 -10.89 6.66
CA GLN A 52 -0.66 -11.90 6.55
C GLN A 52 -0.60 -12.49 5.14
N ALA A 53 -1.73 -12.77 4.53
CA ALA A 53 -1.78 -13.32 3.18
C ALA A 53 -1.16 -12.36 2.17
N LEU A 54 -1.43 -11.06 2.30
CA LEU A 54 -0.88 -10.05 1.38
C LEU A 54 0.62 -9.87 1.59
N VAL A 55 1.10 -9.91 2.83
CA VAL A 55 2.53 -9.85 3.10
C VAL A 55 3.25 -11.06 2.54
N GLU A 56 2.67 -12.25 2.69
CA GLU A 56 3.23 -13.47 2.12
C GLU A 56 3.27 -13.42 0.60
N LEU A 57 2.23 -12.86 -0.03
CA LEU A 57 2.23 -12.65 -1.47
C LEU A 57 3.39 -11.75 -1.88
N GLY A 58 3.59 -10.63 -1.19
CA GLY A 58 4.72 -9.74 -1.45
C GLY A 58 6.05 -10.43 -1.30
N ALA A 59 6.22 -11.22 -0.25
CA ALA A 59 7.46 -11.94 0.03
C ALA A 59 7.75 -13.02 -1.01
N SER A 60 6.74 -13.49 -1.75
CA SER A 60 6.94 -14.47 -2.81
C SER A 60 7.73 -13.92 -4.00
N PHE A 61 7.81 -12.61 -4.14
CA PHE A 61 8.57 -11.96 -5.20
C PHE A 61 10.00 -11.62 -4.81
N GLY A 62 10.35 -11.77 -3.55
CA GLY A 62 11.68 -11.48 -3.03
C GLY A 62 11.63 -10.93 -1.61
N PRO A 63 12.78 -10.62 -1.01
CA PRO A 63 12.83 -10.03 0.32
C PRO A 63 12.11 -8.69 0.35
N VAL A 64 11.19 -8.51 1.30
CA VAL A 64 10.46 -7.24 1.44
C VAL A 64 11.32 -6.26 2.22
N ALA A 65 11.88 -5.29 1.51
CA ALA A 65 12.74 -4.27 2.09
C ALA A 65 11.97 -3.05 2.59
N ILE A 66 10.85 -2.73 1.93
CA ILE A 66 9.99 -1.60 2.29
C ILE A 66 8.56 -2.12 2.36
N ASN A 67 7.87 -1.78 3.45
CA ASN A 67 6.48 -2.21 3.64
C ASN A 67 5.76 -1.12 4.42
N ARG A 68 4.99 -0.30 3.70
CA ARG A 68 4.31 0.87 4.27
C ARG A 68 2.84 0.89 3.93
N ALA A 69 2.02 1.08 4.95
CA ALA A 69 0.57 1.17 4.81
C ALA A 69 0.10 2.58 5.17
N TYR A 70 -0.69 3.15 4.29
CA TYR A 70 -1.16 4.53 4.36
C TYR A 70 -2.63 4.58 4.71
N GLY A 71 -2.99 5.31 5.74
CA GLY A 71 -4.38 5.43 6.14
C GLY A 71 -4.56 6.30 7.36
N ASN A 72 -5.81 6.54 7.71
CA ASN A 72 -6.15 7.16 8.99
C ASN A 72 -6.37 6.06 10.02
N TRP A 73 -5.32 5.75 10.77
CA TRP A 73 -5.28 4.61 11.67
C TRP A 73 -6.23 4.73 12.86
N GLN A 74 -6.81 5.90 13.06
CA GLN A 74 -7.87 6.08 14.05
C GLN A 74 -9.03 5.11 13.84
N TYR A 75 -9.34 4.78 12.58
CA TYR A 75 -10.47 3.92 12.24
C TYR A 75 -10.07 2.47 11.99
N PHE A 76 -8.78 2.17 11.92
CA PHE A 76 -8.26 0.84 11.60
C PHE A 76 -7.50 0.21 12.75
N GLY A 77 -7.83 0.58 13.99
CA GLY A 77 -7.14 0.08 15.17
C GLY A 77 -7.18 -1.44 15.33
N ARG A 78 -8.21 -2.10 14.80
CA ARG A 78 -8.34 -3.56 14.87
C ARG A 78 -7.30 -4.29 14.03
N TYR A 79 -6.64 -3.60 13.10
CA TYR A 79 -5.56 -4.17 12.28
C TYR A 79 -4.18 -3.99 12.90
N ARG A 80 -4.07 -3.20 13.96
CA ARG A 80 -2.77 -2.78 14.49
C ARG A 80 -1.84 -3.95 14.78
N ASP A 81 -2.32 -4.97 15.49
CA ASP A 81 -1.46 -6.08 15.89
C ASP A 81 -0.99 -6.89 14.68
N ALA A 82 -1.88 -7.18 13.75
CA ALA A 82 -1.52 -7.92 12.53
C ALA A 82 -0.49 -7.17 11.70
N LEU A 83 -0.66 -5.85 11.55
CA LEU A 83 0.27 -5.03 10.78
C LEU A 83 1.64 -4.94 11.46
N LEU A 84 1.67 -4.74 12.77
CA LEU A 84 2.94 -4.67 13.50
C LEU A 84 3.66 -6.02 13.51
N GLN A 85 2.93 -7.12 13.66
CA GLN A 85 3.53 -8.46 13.61
C GLN A 85 4.12 -8.77 12.24
N SER A 86 3.58 -8.18 11.19
CA SER A 86 4.07 -8.36 9.82
C SER A 86 5.11 -7.30 9.43
N ALA A 87 5.60 -6.53 10.38
CA ALA A 87 6.60 -5.48 10.16
C ALA A 87 6.17 -4.43 9.13
N VAL A 88 4.90 -4.06 9.15
CA VAL A 88 4.36 -3.01 8.29
C VAL A 88 4.48 -1.67 8.99
N GLU A 89 5.12 -0.71 8.33
CA GLU A 89 5.20 0.66 8.81
C GLU A 89 3.88 1.38 8.54
N LEU A 90 3.30 1.99 9.56
CA LEU A 90 2.03 2.69 9.46
C LEU A 90 2.27 4.17 9.25
N ILE A 91 1.78 4.69 8.12
CA ILE A 91 1.86 6.11 7.80
C ILE A 91 0.51 6.74 8.08
N GLN A 92 0.45 7.65 9.06
CA GLN A 92 -0.78 8.32 9.43
C GLN A 92 -1.08 9.44 8.43
N LEU A 93 -2.29 9.40 7.88
CA LEU A 93 -2.80 10.46 7.04
C LEU A 93 -3.86 11.24 7.83
N PHE A 94 -3.70 12.54 7.86
CA PHE A 94 -4.68 13.41 8.50
C PHE A 94 -5.71 13.82 7.46
N PRO A 95 -7.03 13.75 7.77
CA PRO A 95 -8.04 14.15 6.81
C PRO A 95 -8.01 15.68 6.62
N PRO A 96 -7.55 16.18 5.47
CA PRO A 96 -7.48 17.60 5.20
C PRO A 96 -8.76 18.09 4.54
N GLY A 97 -9.84 18.19 5.26
CA GLY A 97 -11.09 18.73 4.73
C GLY A 97 -11.50 18.12 3.40
N ALA A 98 -11.92 18.96 2.46
CA ALA A 98 -12.47 18.50 1.18
C ALA A 98 -11.46 17.82 0.26
N SER A 99 -10.16 18.04 0.47
CA SER A 99 -9.11 17.41 -0.36
C SER A 99 -8.58 16.11 0.20
N ALA A 100 -9.17 15.60 1.27
CA ALA A 100 -8.68 14.44 2.00
C ALA A 100 -8.57 13.17 1.14
N LYS A 101 -9.46 12.98 0.20
CA LYS A 101 -9.56 11.72 -0.53
C LYS A 101 -8.38 11.41 -1.45
N ASN A 102 -7.53 12.41 -1.74
CA ASN A 102 -6.37 12.21 -2.59
C ASN A 102 -5.05 12.21 -1.83
N GLY A 103 -5.09 12.37 -0.50
CA GLY A 103 -3.88 12.46 0.30
C GLY A 103 -3.04 11.20 0.31
N ALA A 104 -3.70 10.04 0.41
CA ALA A 104 -3.02 8.75 0.40
C ALA A 104 -2.30 8.50 -0.92
N ASP A 105 -2.96 8.77 -2.03
CA ASP A 105 -2.41 8.56 -3.37
C ASP A 105 -1.16 9.40 -3.59
N ILE A 106 -1.22 10.68 -3.22
CA ILE A 106 -0.11 11.61 -3.38
C ILE A 106 1.09 11.16 -2.55
N LYS A 107 0.88 10.89 -1.26
CA LYS A 107 1.96 10.50 -0.37
C LYS A 107 2.60 9.18 -0.80
N LEU A 108 1.79 8.20 -1.15
CA LEU A 108 2.26 6.90 -1.60
C LEU A 108 3.08 7.04 -2.89
N CYS A 109 2.58 7.81 -3.85
CA CYS A 109 3.28 8.03 -5.12
C CYS A 109 4.63 8.71 -4.93
N LEU A 110 4.70 9.72 -4.05
CA LEU A 110 5.95 10.40 -3.75
C LEU A 110 6.94 9.45 -3.08
N ASP A 111 6.49 8.66 -2.13
CA ASP A 111 7.36 7.72 -1.42
C ASP A 111 7.88 6.64 -2.38
N ALA A 112 7.01 6.06 -3.20
CA ALA A 112 7.41 5.02 -4.13
C ALA A 112 8.43 5.55 -5.15
N THR A 113 8.20 6.73 -5.69
CA THR A 113 9.09 7.36 -6.65
C THR A 113 10.46 7.67 -6.02
N GLU A 114 10.44 8.20 -4.82
CA GLU A 114 11.67 8.52 -4.09
C GLU A 114 12.46 7.25 -3.77
N ASP A 115 11.78 6.22 -3.30
CA ASP A 115 12.43 4.98 -2.87
C ASP A 115 13.12 4.27 -4.04
N ILE A 116 12.51 4.20 -5.22
CA ILE A 116 13.16 3.58 -6.37
C ILE A 116 14.35 4.40 -6.87
N SER A 117 14.35 5.71 -6.61
CA SER A 117 15.49 6.58 -6.94
C SER A 117 16.64 6.38 -5.97
N ARG A 118 16.35 6.15 -4.69
CA ARG A 118 17.35 6.02 -3.63
C ARG A 118 17.89 4.61 -3.49
N PHE A 119 17.08 3.59 -3.77
CA PHE A 119 17.42 2.20 -3.47
C PHE A 119 17.44 1.38 -4.76
N ALA A 120 18.62 1.28 -5.35
CA ALA A 120 18.79 0.55 -6.61
C ALA A 120 18.45 -0.93 -6.51
N HIS A 121 18.49 -1.50 -5.30
CA HIS A 121 18.21 -2.92 -5.09
C HIS A 121 16.70 -3.25 -5.09
N ILE A 122 15.82 -2.24 -5.12
CA ILE A 122 14.39 -2.48 -5.24
C ILE A 122 14.09 -2.87 -6.69
N GLY A 123 13.79 -4.13 -6.92
CA GLY A 123 13.49 -4.64 -8.26
C GLY A 123 12.00 -4.77 -8.54
N THR A 124 11.19 -4.94 -7.51
CA THR A 124 9.74 -5.12 -7.64
C THR A 124 9.01 -4.16 -6.72
N VAL A 125 8.01 -3.47 -7.27
CA VAL A 125 7.14 -2.58 -6.51
C VAL A 125 5.72 -3.12 -6.59
N ILE A 126 5.09 -3.29 -5.43
CA ILE A 126 3.71 -3.76 -5.31
C ILE A 126 2.88 -2.66 -4.68
N ILE A 127 1.81 -2.27 -5.36
CA ILE A 127 0.85 -1.31 -4.84
C ILE A 127 -0.46 -2.04 -4.57
N VAL A 128 -0.87 -2.10 -3.32
CA VAL A 128 -2.06 -2.81 -2.89
C VAL A 128 -3.20 -1.81 -2.74
N GLY A 129 -4.31 -2.06 -3.42
CA GLY A 129 -5.47 -1.19 -3.35
C GLY A 129 -5.40 0.04 -4.25
N GLY A 130 -4.44 0.08 -5.16
CA GLY A 130 -4.30 1.20 -6.08
C GLY A 130 -5.42 1.24 -7.13
N ASP A 131 -5.71 2.43 -7.62
CA ASP A 131 -6.67 2.66 -8.69
C ASP A 131 -6.02 3.39 -9.86
N SER A 132 -6.84 3.93 -10.78
CA SER A 132 -6.34 4.61 -11.96
C SER A 132 -5.47 5.84 -11.67
N ASP A 133 -5.59 6.43 -10.49
CA ASP A 133 -4.78 7.59 -10.09
C ASP A 133 -3.30 7.24 -9.91
N PHE A 134 -2.98 5.95 -9.80
CA PHE A 134 -1.60 5.48 -9.71
C PHE A 134 -0.94 5.27 -11.07
N MET A 135 -1.66 5.45 -12.19
CA MET A 135 -1.09 5.21 -13.51
C MET A 135 0.17 6.03 -13.82
N PRO A 136 0.25 7.33 -13.47
CA PRO A 136 1.48 8.08 -13.72
C PRO A 136 2.69 7.52 -13.00
N VAL A 137 2.54 7.09 -11.74
CA VAL A 137 3.64 6.50 -10.99
C VAL A 137 3.97 5.11 -11.52
N ALA A 138 2.96 4.35 -11.97
CA ALA A 138 3.17 3.05 -12.57
C ALA A 138 4.07 3.14 -13.80
N GLN A 139 3.82 4.12 -14.66
CA GLN A 139 4.63 4.35 -15.84
C GLN A 139 6.07 4.71 -15.46
N LYS A 140 6.25 5.52 -14.44
CA LYS A 140 7.56 5.95 -13.97
C LYS A 140 8.37 4.79 -13.39
N ILE A 141 7.71 3.91 -12.64
CA ILE A 141 8.34 2.72 -12.07
C ILE A 141 8.82 1.79 -13.19
N LYS A 142 7.98 1.56 -14.19
CA LYS A 142 8.33 0.71 -15.35
C LYS A 142 9.45 1.32 -16.16
N ALA A 143 9.41 2.64 -16.38
CA ALA A 143 10.46 3.35 -17.10
C ALA A 143 11.80 3.28 -16.37
N ALA A 144 11.81 3.17 -15.07
CA ALA A 144 13.02 3.00 -14.27
C ALA A 144 13.54 1.56 -14.26
N GLY A 145 12.91 0.67 -15.00
CA GLY A 145 13.35 -0.73 -15.13
C GLY A 145 12.90 -1.64 -13.99
N ARG A 146 11.94 -1.23 -13.19
CA ARG A 146 11.41 -2.06 -12.10
C ARG A 146 10.12 -2.76 -12.52
N THR A 147 9.87 -3.90 -11.90
CA THR A 147 8.62 -4.63 -12.09
C THR A 147 7.54 -4.03 -11.19
N LEU A 148 6.37 -3.80 -11.74
CA LEU A 148 5.22 -3.29 -10.97
C LEU A 148 4.12 -4.35 -10.93
N ILE A 149 3.55 -4.55 -9.76
CA ILE A 149 2.44 -5.46 -9.52
C ILE A 149 1.27 -4.73 -8.86
#